data_4b346f379b283755a9ce2b09f9e35626
#
_entry.id   4b346f379b283755a9ce2b09f9e35626
#
_cell.length_a   1.000
_cell.length_b   1.000
_cell.length_c   1.000
_cell.angle_alpha   90.00
_cell.angle_beta   90.00
_cell.angle_gamma   90.00
#
_symmetry.space_group_name_H-M   'P 1'
#
loop_
_entity.id
_entity.type
_entity.pdbx_description
1 polymer ?
#
loop_
_entity_poly.entity_id
_entity_poly.type
_entity_poly.pdbx_seq_one_letter_code
_entity_poly.pdbx_strand_id
1 'polypeptide(L)'
;FLSANATDVKQANIEGYAAGQVLASTAEDDENDEELRISFDFDGVIADDSAEYVYKNAGIDRFYETEKARAAIPHSPGPLADLFAKLAKLRDLEDEREQNEPGYKRHLKTAIVTARSAPAQERVVTTLRAWNIKVDQTFFLGGMDKGRILAILKPHIFFDDQVDPHLTSASHYT
;
A
#
# COMPACT_ATOMS: atom_id res chain seq x y z
N PHE A 1 11.59 -8.15 6.50
CA PHE A 1 12.99 -8.03 6.08
C PHE A 1 13.10 -7.19 4.82
N LEU A 2 13.94 -6.15 4.83
CA LEU A 2 14.19 -5.29 3.67
C LEU A 2 15.68 -5.33 3.33
N SER A 3 16.00 -5.51 2.05
CA SER A 3 17.40 -5.55 1.57
C SER A 3 17.50 -5.06 0.12
N ALA A 4 18.58 -4.40 -0.21
CA ALA A 4 18.90 -4.08 -1.61
C ALA A 4 19.37 -5.32 -2.40
N ASN A 5 19.77 -6.39 -1.70
CA ASN A 5 20.21 -7.64 -2.32
C ASN A 5 19.02 -8.55 -2.63
N ALA A 6 18.69 -8.69 -3.92
CA ALA A 6 17.58 -9.53 -4.39
C ALA A 6 17.71 -11.00 -3.97
N THR A 7 18.95 -11.52 -3.83
CA THR A 7 19.18 -12.93 -3.42
C THR A 7 18.77 -13.14 -1.98
N ASP A 8 19.10 -12.22 -1.09
CA ASP A 8 18.75 -12.29 0.33
C ASP A 8 17.23 -12.17 0.52
N VAL A 9 16.58 -11.29 -0.26
CA VAL A 9 15.11 -11.14 -0.26
C VAL A 9 14.45 -12.45 -0.71
N LYS A 10 14.93 -13.03 -1.80
CA LYS A 10 14.41 -14.31 -2.30
C LYS A 10 14.57 -15.43 -1.26
N GLN A 11 15.72 -15.51 -0.61
CA GLN A 11 15.97 -16.52 0.42
C GLN A 11 15.03 -16.33 1.62
N ALA A 12 14.86 -15.09 2.09
CA ALA A 12 13.95 -14.77 3.18
C ALA A 12 12.50 -15.19 2.86
N ASN A 13 12.03 -14.94 1.62
CA ASN A 13 10.71 -15.36 1.19
C ASN A 13 10.57 -16.91 1.15
N ILE A 14 11.61 -17.64 0.70
CA ILE A 14 11.63 -19.10 0.72
C ILE A 14 11.51 -19.63 2.16
N GLU A 15 12.15 -18.99 3.12
CA GLU A 15 12.10 -19.32 4.54
C GLU A 15 10.78 -18.86 5.24
N GLY A 16 9.84 -18.28 4.48
CA GLY A 16 8.52 -17.87 4.98
C GLY A 16 8.49 -16.51 5.66
N TYR A 17 9.53 -15.69 5.53
CA TYR A 17 9.53 -14.31 6.03
C TYR A 17 8.98 -13.34 4.98
N ALA A 18 8.13 -12.41 5.42
CA ALA A 18 7.78 -11.27 4.57
C ALA A 18 9.05 -10.46 4.26
N ALA A 19 9.40 -10.35 2.99
CA ALA A 19 10.60 -9.65 2.56
C ALA A 19 10.35 -8.83 1.30
N GLY A 20 10.99 -7.65 1.23
CA GLY A 20 10.92 -6.73 0.10
C GLY A 20 12.31 -6.27 -0.34
N GLN A 21 12.49 -6.10 -1.64
CA GLN A 21 13.70 -5.54 -2.20
C GLN A 21 13.63 -4.01 -2.16
N VAL A 22 14.67 -3.39 -1.59
CA VAL A 22 14.86 -1.94 -1.64
C VAL A 22 15.47 -1.59 -2.99
N LEU A 23 14.76 -0.80 -3.78
CA LEU A 23 15.23 -0.28 -5.06
C LEU A 23 15.91 1.07 -4.86
N ALA A 24 16.81 1.42 -5.78
CA ALA A 24 17.45 2.73 -5.76
C ALA A 24 16.40 3.83 -6.01
N SER A 25 16.48 4.91 -5.24
CA SER A 25 15.68 6.11 -5.41
C SER A 25 16.60 7.31 -5.75
N THR A 26 16.05 8.29 -6.47
CA THR A 26 16.64 9.60 -6.69
C THR A 26 15.85 10.71 -5.99
N ALA A 27 14.91 10.35 -5.12
CA ALA A 27 14.19 11.32 -4.30
C ALA A 27 15.16 12.01 -3.33
N GLU A 28 14.99 13.33 -3.20
CA GLU A 28 15.76 14.13 -2.25
C GLU A 28 15.02 14.16 -0.91
N ASP A 29 15.79 13.99 0.16
CA ASP A 29 15.28 14.12 1.53
C ASP A 29 15.13 15.61 1.91
N ASP A 30 14.12 15.91 2.73
CA ASP A 30 13.91 17.24 3.32
C ASP A 30 14.17 17.15 4.83
N GLU A 31 15.32 17.66 5.27
CA GLU A 31 15.73 17.63 6.67
C GLU A 31 14.74 18.36 7.63
N ASN A 32 13.83 19.18 7.09
CA ASN A 32 12.80 19.87 7.87
C ASN A 32 11.46 19.12 7.89
N ASP A 33 11.36 18.00 7.20
CA ASP A 33 10.16 17.19 7.17
C ASP A 33 10.08 16.28 8.41
N GLU A 34 9.16 16.60 9.29
CA GLU A 34 8.91 15.83 10.52
C GLU A 34 7.91 14.69 10.32
N GLU A 35 7.36 14.50 9.11
CA GLU A 35 6.41 13.44 8.82
C GLU A 35 7.13 12.18 8.33
N LEU A 36 6.59 11.02 8.68
CA LEU A 36 6.89 9.73 8.07
C LEU A 36 5.72 9.30 7.21
N ARG A 37 5.86 9.45 5.89
CA ARG A 37 4.83 9.07 4.92
C ARG A 37 5.16 7.70 4.33
N ILE A 38 4.23 6.75 4.50
CA ILE A 38 4.35 5.39 3.97
C ILE A 38 3.15 5.09 3.09
N SER A 39 3.41 4.74 1.85
CA SER A 39 2.38 4.38 0.87
C SER A 39 2.48 2.91 0.48
N PHE A 40 1.34 2.33 0.17
CA PHE A 40 1.23 0.91 -0.18
C PHE A 40 0.35 0.75 -1.42
N ASP A 41 0.70 -0.21 -2.29
CA ASP A 41 -0.32 -0.81 -3.13
C ASP A 41 -1.25 -1.70 -2.30
N PHE A 42 -2.35 -2.11 -2.88
CA PHE A 42 -3.33 -2.94 -2.20
C PHE A 42 -3.17 -4.42 -2.56
N ASP A 43 -3.32 -4.77 -3.83
CA ASP A 43 -3.24 -6.15 -4.33
C ASP A 43 -1.79 -6.66 -4.29
N GLY A 44 -1.58 -7.89 -3.82
CA GLY A 44 -0.25 -8.47 -3.70
C GLY A 44 0.62 -7.88 -2.58
N VAL A 45 0.19 -6.80 -1.92
CA VAL A 45 0.93 -6.10 -0.85
C VAL A 45 0.18 -6.16 0.48
N ILE A 46 -0.93 -5.42 0.62
CA ILE A 46 -1.78 -5.44 1.83
C ILE A 46 -2.74 -6.62 1.77
N ALA A 47 -3.41 -6.81 0.62
CA ALA A 47 -4.27 -7.95 0.34
C ALA A 47 -3.52 -9.02 -0.46
N ASP A 48 -4.08 -10.24 -0.51
CA ASP A 48 -3.60 -11.28 -1.39
C ASP A 48 -3.71 -10.89 -2.88
N ASP A 49 -3.04 -11.63 -3.75
CA ASP A 49 -3.03 -11.41 -5.20
C ASP A 49 -4.18 -12.09 -5.96
N SER A 50 -5.18 -12.62 -5.24
CA SER A 50 -6.27 -13.42 -5.83
C SER A 50 -7.07 -12.65 -6.88
N ALA A 51 -7.26 -11.35 -6.70
CA ALA A 51 -7.97 -10.48 -7.63
C ALA A 51 -7.13 -10.19 -8.88
N GLU A 52 -5.84 -9.94 -8.70
CA GLU A 52 -4.90 -9.76 -9.81
C GLU A 52 -4.77 -11.03 -10.66
N TYR A 53 -4.78 -12.21 -10.01
CA TYR A 53 -4.81 -13.48 -10.73
C TYR A 53 -6.03 -13.59 -11.67
N VAL A 54 -7.22 -13.16 -11.22
CA VAL A 54 -8.42 -13.12 -12.09
C VAL A 54 -8.21 -12.16 -13.25
N TYR A 55 -7.67 -10.96 -12.99
CA TYR A 55 -7.38 -9.99 -14.04
C TYR A 55 -6.41 -10.54 -15.10
N LYS A 56 -5.29 -11.10 -14.68
CA LYS A 56 -4.25 -11.65 -15.58
C LYS A 56 -4.73 -12.82 -16.42
N ASN A 57 -5.63 -13.67 -15.90
CA ASN A 57 -6.05 -14.89 -16.57
C ASN A 57 -7.39 -14.77 -17.31
N ALA A 58 -8.27 -13.86 -16.92
CA ALA A 58 -9.63 -13.76 -17.45
C ALA A 58 -10.02 -12.35 -17.92
N GLY A 59 -9.11 -11.37 -17.79
CA GLY A 59 -9.29 -10.00 -18.27
C GLY A 59 -10.09 -9.10 -17.33
N ILE A 60 -10.21 -7.82 -17.75
CA ILE A 60 -10.74 -6.74 -16.93
C ILE A 60 -12.24 -6.91 -16.61
N ASP A 61 -13.03 -7.37 -17.57
CA ASP A 61 -14.48 -7.54 -17.39
C ASP A 61 -14.77 -8.59 -16.33
N ARG A 62 -14.05 -9.72 -16.38
CA ARG A 62 -14.18 -10.79 -15.39
C ARG A 62 -13.69 -10.38 -14.01
N PHE A 63 -12.65 -9.58 -13.96
CA PHE A 63 -12.19 -8.96 -12.73
C PHE A 63 -13.30 -8.13 -12.08
N TYR A 64 -13.93 -7.20 -12.83
CA TYR A 64 -15.00 -6.36 -12.29
C TYR A 64 -16.23 -7.15 -11.87
N GLU A 65 -16.66 -8.15 -12.64
CA GLU A 65 -17.74 -9.04 -12.26
C GLU A 65 -17.45 -9.76 -10.93
N THR A 66 -16.24 -10.30 -10.80
CA THR A 66 -15.81 -11.04 -9.61
C THR A 66 -15.75 -10.13 -8.39
N GLU A 67 -15.13 -8.95 -8.52
CA GLU A 67 -15.01 -7.99 -7.42
C GLU A 67 -16.38 -7.44 -6.98
N LYS A 68 -17.27 -7.15 -7.93
CA LYS A 68 -18.64 -6.76 -7.63
C LYS A 68 -19.42 -7.86 -6.90
N ALA A 69 -19.32 -9.12 -7.36
CA ALA A 69 -19.97 -10.25 -6.71
C ALA A 69 -19.44 -10.52 -5.30
N ARG A 70 -18.18 -10.16 -5.03
CA ARG A 70 -17.50 -10.34 -3.74
C ARG A 70 -17.36 -9.04 -2.94
N ALA A 71 -18.05 -7.98 -3.30
CA ALA A 71 -17.89 -6.66 -2.65
C ALA A 71 -18.09 -6.68 -1.13
N ALA A 72 -18.94 -7.59 -0.61
CA ALA A 72 -19.19 -7.77 0.82
C ALA A 72 -18.23 -8.77 1.50
N ILE A 73 -17.32 -9.40 0.76
CA ILE A 73 -16.38 -10.42 1.27
C ILE A 73 -14.98 -9.82 1.33
N PRO A 74 -14.37 -9.65 2.52
CA PRO A 74 -13.01 -9.12 2.63
C PRO A 74 -12.00 -9.95 1.84
N HIS A 75 -10.92 -9.34 1.41
CA HIS A 75 -9.75 -10.05 0.92
C HIS A 75 -9.04 -10.81 2.04
N SER A 76 -8.29 -11.84 1.68
CA SER A 76 -7.32 -12.46 2.57
C SER A 76 -6.11 -11.52 2.77
N PRO A 77 -5.41 -11.61 3.92
CA PRO A 77 -4.22 -10.82 4.18
C PRO A 77 -3.10 -11.13 3.17
N GLY A 78 -2.45 -10.08 2.68
CA GLY A 78 -1.25 -10.16 1.87
C GLY A 78 0.04 -10.13 2.71
N PRO A 79 1.21 -10.12 2.04
CA PRO A 79 2.51 -10.21 2.71
C PRO A 79 2.78 -9.12 3.76
N LEU A 80 2.27 -7.90 3.54
CA LEU A 80 2.49 -6.76 4.43
C LEU A 80 1.26 -6.38 5.28
N ALA A 81 0.22 -7.21 5.30
CA ALA A 81 -1.00 -6.95 6.08
C ALA A 81 -0.70 -6.70 7.58
N ASP A 82 0.19 -7.50 8.18
CA ASP A 82 0.56 -7.37 9.59
C ASP A 82 1.35 -6.06 9.87
N LEU A 83 2.27 -5.68 8.98
CA LEU A 83 2.96 -4.40 9.06
C LEU A 83 1.96 -3.24 8.96
N PHE A 84 1.08 -3.30 7.99
CA PHE A 84 0.07 -2.27 7.77
C PHE A 84 -0.88 -2.11 8.97
N ALA A 85 -1.33 -3.22 9.56
CA ALA A 85 -2.16 -3.21 10.76
C ALA A 85 -1.42 -2.60 11.98
N LYS A 86 -0.12 -2.85 12.13
CA LYS A 86 0.71 -2.24 13.18
C LYS A 86 0.88 -0.74 12.98
N LEU A 87 1.10 -0.30 11.74
CA LEU A 87 1.17 1.14 11.42
C LEU A 87 -0.17 1.84 11.67
N ALA A 88 -1.29 1.19 11.31
CA ALA A 88 -2.62 1.73 11.61
C ALA A 88 -2.85 1.90 13.12
N LYS A 89 -2.36 0.95 13.94
CA LYS A 89 -2.43 1.07 15.40
C LYS A 89 -1.56 2.21 15.93
N LEU A 90 -0.35 2.39 15.41
CA LEU A 90 0.51 3.54 15.76
C LEU A 90 -0.17 4.86 15.42
N ARG A 91 -0.76 4.93 14.23
CA ARG A 91 -1.54 6.08 13.78
C ARG A 91 -2.69 6.40 14.74
N ASP A 92 -3.44 5.40 15.18
CA ASP A 92 -4.55 5.61 16.13
C ASP A 92 -4.05 6.13 17.49
N LEU A 93 -2.88 5.69 17.96
CA LEU A 93 -2.24 6.22 19.18
C LEU A 93 -1.79 7.69 19.00
N GLU A 94 -1.28 8.06 17.83
CA GLU A 94 -0.95 9.44 17.52
C GLU A 94 -2.20 10.33 17.38
N ASP A 95 -3.31 9.79 16.81
CA ASP A 95 -4.60 10.49 16.77
C ASP A 95 -5.12 10.80 18.18
N GLU A 96 -5.05 9.83 19.10
CA GLU A 96 -5.43 10.03 20.49
C GLU A 96 -4.55 11.09 21.17
N ARG A 97 -3.26 11.06 20.89
CA ARG A 97 -2.32 12.04 21.43
C ARG A 97 -2.60 13.44 20.88
N GLU A 98 -2.81 13.60 19.58
CA GLU A 98 -3.14 14.86 18.93
C GLU A 98 -4.42 15.49 19.50
N GLN A 99 -5.42 14.65 19.85
CA GLN A 99 -6.65 15.12 20.48
C GLN A 99 -6.50 15.57 21.93
N ASN A 100 -5.54 15.01 22.65
CA ASN A 100 -5.38 15.22 24.11
C ASN A 100 -4.22 16.15 24.46
N GLU A 101 -3.27 16.39 23.55
CA GLU A 101 -2.05 17.19 23.80
C GLU A 101 -2.01 18.40 22.87
N PRO A 102 -2.32 19.62 23.38
CA PRO A 102 -2.29 20.83 22.56
C PRO A 102 -0.90 21.06 21.94
N GLY A 103 -0.86 21.24 20.62
CA GLY A 103 0.36 21.50 19.87
C GLY A 103 1.07 20.24 19.34
N TYR A 104 0.67 19.05 19.75
CA TYR A 104 1.13 17.82 19.10
C TYR A 104 0.53 17.69 17.71
N LYS A 105 1.33 17.27 16.75
CA LYS A 105 0.90 16.91 15.39
C LYS A 105 1.34 15.48 15.08
N ARG A 106 0.51 14.74 14.39
CA ARG A 106 0.86 13.40 13.96
C ARG A 106 1.99 13.42 12.96
N HIS A 107 2.97 12.56 13.18
CA HIS A 107 4.10 12.36 12.29
C HIS A 107 3.84 11.24 11.27
N LEU A 108 3.16 10.15 11.64
CA LEU A 108 2.88 9.04 10.74
C LEU A 108 1.69 9.36 9.84
N LYS A 109 1.91 9.26 8.52
CA LYS A 109 0.89 9.34 7.46
C LYS A 109 0.92 8.08 6.62
N THR A 110 -0.24 7.50 6.39
CA THR A 110 -0.37 6.28 5.59
C THR A 110 -1.28 6.50 4.39
N ALA A 111 -0.92 5.93 3.25
CA ALA A 111 -1.75 5.98 2.05
C ALA A 111 -1.81 4.63 1.34
N ILE A 112 -2.96 4.37 0.71
CA ILE A 112 -3.11 3.30 -0.28
C ILE A 112 -3.17 3.93 -1.67
N VAL A 113 -2.34 3.45 -2.58
CA VAL A 113 -2.27 3.93 -3.97
C VAL A 113 -2.43 2.70 -4.88
N THR A 114 -3.66 2.45 -5.33
CA THR A 114 -4.00 1.24 -6.09
C THR A 114 -4.51 1.54 -7.50
N ALA A 115 -4.21 0.65 -8.44
CA ALA A 115 -4.72 0.72 -9.81
C ALA A 115 -6.23 0.41 -9.92
N ARG A 116 -6.88 -0.03 -8.85
CA ARG A 116 -8.32 -0.32 -8.83
C ARG A 116 -9.17 0.92 -9.13
N SER A 117 -10.38 0.68 -9.63
CA SER A 117 -11.42 1.69 -9.84
C SER A 117 -12.81 1.12 -9.52
N ALA A 118 -13.85 1.92 -9.73
CA ALA A 118 -15.22 1.44 -9.62
C ALA A 118 -15.50 0.29 -10.61
N PRO A 119 -16.17 -0.79 -10.18
CA PRO A 119 -16.76 -1.05 -8.86
C PRO A 119 -15.83 -1.79 -7.87
N ALA A 120 -14.58 -2.08 -8.25
CA ALA A 120 -13.67 -2.93 -7.48
C ALA A 120 -13.16 -2.27 -6.18
N GLN A 121 -13.29 -0.94 -6.05
CA GLN A 121 -12.93 -0.21 -4.82
C GLN A 121 -13.79 -0.58 -3.61
N GLU A 122 -15.06 -1.03 -3.81
CA GLU A 122 -15.96 -1.36 -2.71
C GLU A 122 -15.38 -2.47 -1.83
N ARG A 123 -14.75 -3.47 -2.44
CA ARG A 123 -14.16 -4.58 -1.72
C ARG A 123 -12.93 -4.17 -0.91
N VAL A 124 -12.15 -3.17 -1.38
CA VAL A 124 -11.06 -2.57 -0.60
C VAL A 124 -11.61 -1.95 0.68
N VAL A 125 -12.66 -1.14 0.57
CA VAL A 125 -13.32 -0.51 1.74
C VAL A 125 -13.88 -1.56 2.70
N THR A 126 -14.52 -2.60 2.16
CA THR A 126 -15.03 -3.74 2.95
C THR A 126 -13.89 -4.42 3.72
N THR A 127 -12.76 -4.65 3.06
CA THR A 127 -11.58 -5.30 3.66
C THR A 127 -11.02 -4.46 4.81
N LEU A 128 -10.77 -3.17 4.59
CA LEU A 128 -10.25 -2.27 5.62
C LEU A 128 -11.19 -2.18 6.83
N ARG A 129 -12.49 -2.11 6.59
CA ARG A 129 -13.51 -2.12 7.66
C ARG A 129 -13.51 -3.43 8.45
N ALA A 130 -13.46 -4.57 7.76
CA ALA A 130 -13.45 -5.89 8.40
C ALA A 130 -12.19 -6.10 9.26
N TRP A 131 -11.07 -5.51 8.86
CA TRP A 131 -9.81 -5.56 9.63
C TRP A 131 -9.71 -4.47 10.70
N ASN A 132 -10.72 -3.59 10.80
CA ASN A 132 -10.72 -2.43 11.69
C ASN A 132 -9.49 -1.52 11.47
N ILE A 133 -9.10 -1.33 10.22
CA ILE A 133 -7.96 -0.50 9.82
C ILE A 133 -8.47 0.83 9.27
N LYS A 134 -7.92 1.91 9.81
CA LYS A 134 -8.06 3.25 9.25
C LYS A 134 -6.78 3.63 8.52
N VAL A 135 -6.91 4.35 7.43
CA VAL A 135 -5.82 4.89 6.62
C VAL A 135 -6.11 6.38 6.36
N ASP A 136 -5.05 7.19 6.23
CA ASP A 136 -5.26 8.63 6.05
C ASP A 136 -5.80 8.95 4.65
N GLN A 137 -5.29 8.25 3.63
CA GLN A 137 -5.65 8.51 2.25
C GLN A 137 -5.75 7.20 1.46
N THR A 138 -6.69 7.14 0.51
CA THR A 138 -6.81 6.03 -0.44
C THR A 138 -7.08 6.58 -1.82
N PHE A 139 -6.23 6.23 -2.78
CA PHE A 139 -6.30 6.64 -4.17
C PHE A 139 -6.63 5.46 -5.07
N PHE A 140 -7.75 5.55 -5.77
CA PHE A 140 -8.20 4.56 -6.76
C PHE A 140 -7.94 5.12 -8.15
N LEU A 141 -6.89 4.64 -8.81
CA LEU A 141 -6.35 5.29 -10.01
C LEU A 141 -6.94 4.80 -11.33
N GLY A 142 -7.65 3.65 -11.32
CA GLY A 142 -8.25 3.11 -12.53
C GLY A 142 -7.24 2.79 -13.63
N GLY A 143 -6.06 2.31 -13.25
CA GLY A 143 -4.97 2.00 -14.19
C GLY A 143 -4.11 3.19 -14.61
N MET A 144 -4.34 4.39 -14.04
CA MET A 144 -3.43 5.51 -14.25
C MET A 144 -2.10 5.28 -13.56
N ASP A 145 -1.04 5.92 -14.09
CA ASP A 145 0.30 5.88 -13.51
C ASP A 145 0.32 6.41 -12.08
N LYS A 146 0.82 5.60 -11.16
CA LYS A 146 0.97 5.93 -9.74
C LYS A 146 1.94 7.08 -9.51
N GLY A 147 2.95 7.26 -10.36
CA GLY A 147 3.96 8.32 -10.24
C GLY A 147 3.36 9.70 -10.06
N ARG A 148 2.23 10.01 -10.71
CA ARG A 148 1.55 11.31 -10.56
C ARG A 148 1.07 11.58 -9.13
N ILE A 149 0.55 10.58 -8.46
CA ILE A 149 0.09 10.70 -7.08
C ILE A 149 1.27 10.65 -6.12
N LEU A 150 2.24 9.78 -6.38
CA LEU A 150 3.47 9.69 -5.58
C LEU A 150 4.28 11.00 -5.61
N ALA A 151 4.30 11.71 -6.73
CA ALA A 151 4.92 13.04 -6.84
C ALA A 151 4.28 14.08 -5.91
N ILE A 152 2.98 13.94 -5.60
CA ILE A 152 2.25 14.83 -4.69
C ILE A 152 2.43 14.36 -3.25
N LEU A 153 2.30 13.05 -3.00
CA LEU A 153 2.37 12.47 -1.66
C LEU A 153 3.79 12.50 -1.10
N LYS A 154 4.80 12.37 -1.96
CA LYS A 154 6.22 12.25 -1.59
C LYS A 154 6.42 11.27 -0.42
N PRO A 155 6.03 9.99 -0.57
CA PRO A 155 6.21 9.03 0.50
C PRO A 155 7.69 8.74 0.70
N HIS A 156 8.12 8.55 1.95
CA HIS A 156 9.47 8.10 2.29
C HIS A 156 9.68 6.62 1.95
N ILE A 157 8.57 5.85 1.96
CA ILE A 157 8.57 4.44 1.57
C ILE A 157 7.31 4.16 0.76
N PHE A 158 7.46 3.51 -0.38
CA PHE A 158 6.36 2.98 -1.18
C PHE A 158 6.54 1.48 -1.40
N PHE A 159 5.54 0.69 -1.05
CA PHE A 159 5.50 -0.75 -1.27
C PHE A 159 4.58 -1.10 -2.43
N ASP A 160 5.11 -1.84 -3.40
CA ASP A 160 4.37 -2.34 -4.56
C ASP A 160 4.96 -3.69 -4.98
N ASP A 161 4.17 -4.61 -5.50
CA ASP A 161 4.61 -5.91 -5.99
C ASP A 161 5.01 -5.87 -7.47
N GLN A 162 4.73 -4.76 -8.18
CA GLN A 162 5.01 -4.59 -9.61
C GLN A 162 6.16 -3.63 -9.86
N VAL A 163 7.31 -4.17 -10.31
CA VAL A 163 8.47 -3.34 -10.64
C VAL A 163 8.14 -2.41 -11.82
N ASP A 164 7.63 -2.95 -12.92
CA ASP A 164 7.16 -2.17 -14.07
C ASP A 164 5.63 -2.25 -14.21
N PRO A 165 4.93 -1.11 -14.42
CA PRO A 165 5.47 0.25 -14.49
C PRO A 165 5.55 0.99 -13.14
N HIS A 166 5.09 0.40 -12.04
CA HIS A 166 4.77 1.12 -10.82
C HIS A 166 6.02 1.62 -10.08
N LEU A 167 6.91 0.71 -9.67
CA LEU A 167 8.12 1.10 -8.94
C LEU A 167 9.10 1.89 -9.80
N THR A 168 9.16 1.59 -11.11
CA THR A 168 9.99 2.37 -12.04
C THR A 168 9.53 3.82 -12.13
N SER A 169 8.21 4.08 -12.18
CA SER A 169 7.68 5.45 -12.17
C SER A 169 7.79 6.12 -10.80
N ALA A 170 7.82 5.34 -9.72
CA ALA A 170 7.93 5.84 -8.35
C ALA A 170 9.33 6.30 -7.96
N SER A 171 10.39 5.75 -8.57
CA SER A 171 11.79 5.92 -8.15
C SER A 171 12.33 7.36 -8.09
N HIS A 172 11.58 8.32 -8.62
CA HIS A 172 11.89 9.75 -8.52
C HIS A 172 11.20 10.46 -7.36
N TYR A 173 10.29 9.80 -6.65
CA TYR A 173 9.38 10.42 -5.68
C TYR A 173 9.42 9.77 -4.29
N THR A 174 10.11 8.64 -4.18
CA THR A 174 10.14 7.84 -2.95
C THR A 174 11.46 7.10 -2.79
#